data_57eaa76720b2a2fe843b5f255b24fa09
#
_entry.id   57eaa76720b2a2fe843b5f255b24fa09
#
_cell.length_a   1.000
_cell.length_b   1.000
_cell.length_c   1.000
_cell.angle_alpha   90.00
_cell.angle_beta   90.00
_cell.angle_gamma   90.00
#
_symmetry.space_group_name_H-M   'P 1'
#
loop_
_entity.id
_entity.type
_entity.pdbx_description
1 polymer ?
#
loop_
_entity_poly.entity_id
_entity_poly.type
_entity_poly.pdbx_seq_one_letter_code
_entity_poly.pdbx_strand_id
1 'polypeptide(L)'
;MEILDEKRDVLQEMINTGIGKAAVSFSDMLNKEIKLSVPTLLFFSLNELDAYLGKMQNNEYVNVIQSFSGDMSGRGIVSFPLIGGKTIISTLMEYPDSCEPDFGSMERELIAEVGNVIINAVGSSMCNMAEIETFYQMPEIEFSNQIIETDNESDENIYCVGEGAFAVEGIDIEGKILFIITYSEIEAIINKLLYGE
;
A
#
# COMPACT_ATOMS: atom_id res chain seq x y z
N MET A 1 -0.20 8.01 -23.11
CA MET A 1 -0.42 9.34 -22.50
C MET A 1 0.95 9.86 -22.04
N GLU A 2 1.39 11.00 -22.54
CA GLU A 2 2.63 11.65 -22.09
C GLU A 2 2.31 12.46 -20.83
N ILE A 3 2.74 11.97 -19.67
CA ILE A 3 2.72 12.75 -18.43
C ILE A 3 3.94 13.65 -18.49
N LEU A 4 3.76 14.95 -18.29
CA LEU A 4 4.86 15.88 -18.21
C LEU A 4 5.84 15.41 -17.14
N ASP A 5 7.13 15.40 -17.46
CA ASP A 5 8.20 14.90 -16.56
C ASP A 5 8.11 15.55 -15.17
N GLU A 6 7.81 16.85 -15.11
CA GLU A 6 7.64 17.60 -13.87
C GLU A 6 6.52 17.02 -12.97
N LYS A 7 5.37 16.67 -13.54
CA LYS A 7 4.26 16.06 -12.78
C LYS A 7 4.64 14.68 -12.24
N ARG A 8 5.38 13.92 -13.02
CA ARG A 8 5.88 12.60 -12.63
C ARG A 8 6.86 12.69 -11.47
N ASP A 9 7.80 13.67 -11.52
CA ASP A 9 8.80 13.87 -10.48
C ASP A 9 8.15 14.26 -9.15
N VAL A 10 7.16 15.16 -9.16
CA VAL A 10 6.40 15.54 -7.96
C VAL A 10 5.70 14.32 -7.34
N LEU A 11 5.01 13.53 -8.15
CA LEU A 11 4.32 12.33 -7.66
C LEU A 11 5.28 11.28 -7.12
N GLN A 12 6.41 11.07 -7.79
CA GLN A 12 7.46 10.17 -7.33
C GLN A 12 8.00 10.59 -5.96
N GLU A 13 8.22 11.88 -5.73
CA GLU A 13 8.70 12.42 -4.45
C GLU A 13 7.65 12.26 -3.35
N MET A 14 6.36 12.48 -3.67
CA MET A 14 5.26 12.25 -2.71
C MET A 14 5.21 10.80 -2.25
N ILE A 15 5.31 9.85 -3.18
CA ILE A 15 5.30 8.42 -2.88
C ILE A 15 6.55 8.01 -2.12
N ASN A 16 7.74 8.47 -2.52
CA ASN A 16 9.00 8.21 -1.83
C ASN A 16 8.93 8.64 -0.36
N THR A 17 8.47 9.88 -0.14
CA THR A 17 8.34 10.44 1.22
C THR A 17 7.33 9.65 2.04
N GLY A 18 6.18 9.30 1.44
CA GLY A 18 5.13 8.52 2.11
C GLY A 18 5.60 7.14 2.52
N ILE A 19 6.21 6.39 1.60
CA ILE A 19 6.72 5.04 1.86
C ILE A 19 7.88 5.10 2.88
N GLY A 20 8.73 6.12 2.84
CA GLY A 20 9.76 6.34 3.86
C GLY A 20 9.17 6.48 5.26
N LYS A 21 8.09 7.24 5.43
CA LYS A 21 7.38 7.37 6.73
C LYS A 21 6.71 6.06 7.16
N ALA A 22 6.12 5.32 6.22
CA ALA A 22 5.53 4.02 6.50
C ALA A 22 6.58 3.03 7.05
N ALA A 23 7.80 3.04 6.50
CA ALA A 23 8.88 2.20 7.02
C ALA A 23 9.25 2.53 8.46
N VAL A 24 9.33 3.82 8.81
CA VAL A 24 9.60 4.24 10.19
C VAL A 24 8.49 3.72 11.11
N SER A 25 7.22 3.95 10.77
CA SER A 25 6.09 3.50 11.58
C SER A 25 6.05 1.99 11.75
N PHE A 26 6.34 1.25 10.68
CA PHE A 26 6.38 -0.21 10.72
C PHE A 26 7.61 -0.74 11.48
N SER A 27 8.76 -0.08 11.34
CA SER A 27 9.98 -0.37 12.11
C SER A 27 9.74 -0.22 13.61
N ASP A 28 9.10 0.88 14.01
CA ASP A 28 8.74 1.14 15.42
C ASP A 28 7.78 0.08 15.96
N MET A 29 6.79 -0.33 15.17
CA MET A 29 5.82 -1.37 15.55
C MET A 29 6.48 -2.74 15.76
N LEU A 30 7.37 -3.16 14.86
CA LEU A 30 8.06 -4.45 14.93
C LEU A 30 9.31 -4.43 15.83
N ASN A 31 9.81 -3.24 16.22
CA ASN A 31 11.11 -3.05 16.83
C ASN A 31 12.23 -3.71 16.03
N LYS A 32 12.18 -3.58 14.70
CA LYS A 32 13.13 -4.14 13.73
C LYS A 32 13.38 -3.15 12.60
N GLU A 33 14.55 -3.23 11.99
CA GLU A 33 14.85 -2.43 10.81
C GLU A 33 14.04 -2.89 9.59
N ILE A 34 13.39 -1.93 8.93
CA ILE A 34 12.65 -2.15 7.69
C ILE A 34 13.46 -1.58 6.53
N LYS A 35 13.81 -2.43 5.59
CA LYS A 35 14.45 -2.02 4.32
C LYS A 35 13.39 -1.83 3.26
N LEU A 36 13.40 -0.67 2.63
CA LEU A 36 12.49 -0.33 1.54
C LEU A 36 13.21 -0.35 0.20
N SER A 37 12.53 -0.83 -0.83
CA SER A 37 12.92 -0.54 -2.21
C SER A 37 12.52 0.89 -2.59
N VAL A 38 13.21 1.46 -3.57
CA VAL A 38 12.77 2.70 -4.21
C VAL A 38 11.41 2.43 -4.87
N PRO A 39 10.36 3.19 -4.52
CA PRO A 39 9.05 2.99 -5.12
C PRO A 39 9.04 3.21 -6.63
N THR A 40 8.21 2.45 -7.30
CA THR A 40 7.97 2.57 -8.74
C THR A 40 6.59 3.16 -8.97
N LEU A 41 6.51 4.09 -9.91
CA LEU A 41 5.26 4.70 -10.33
C LEU A 41 4.84 4.12 -11.68
N LEU A 42 3.67 3.49 -11.71
CA LEU A 42 3.13 2.79 -12.88
C LEU A 42 1.75 3.38 -13.23
N PHE A 43 1.40 3.32 -14.51
CA PHE A 43 0.10 3.79 -15.02
C PHE A 43 -0.52 2.70 -15.86
N PHE A 44 -1.80 2.42 -15.61
CA PHE A 44 -2.52 1.31 -16.22
C PHE A 44 -3.94 1.74 -16.64
N SER A 45 -4.42 1.18 -17.75
CA SER A 45 -5.86 0.99 -17.95
C SER A 45 -6.37 -0.11 -17.01
N LEU A 46 -7.70 -0.24 -16.86
CA LEU A 46 -8.27 -1.27 -15.98
C LEU A 46 -7.78 -2.68 -16.35
N ASN A 47 -7.84 -3.04 -17.63
CA ASN A 47 -7.40 -4.37 -18.09
C ASN A 47 -5.90 -4.63 -17.85
N GLU A 48 -5.07 -3.59 -17.95
CA GLU A 48 -3.64 -3.70 -17.66
C GLU A 48 -3.39 -3.82 -16.17
N LEU A 49 -4.18 -3.11 -15.33
CA LEU A 49 -4.13 -3.21 -13.88
C LEU A 49 -4.49 -4.62 -13.42
N ASP A 50 -5.59 -5.19 -13.92
CA ASP A 50 -5.99 -6.58 -13.65
C ASP A 50 -4.90 -7.57 -14.04
N ALA A 51 -4.36 -7.41 -15.24
CA ALA A 51 -3.28 -8.28 -15.71
C ALA A 51 -1.99 -8.13 -14.89
N TYR A 52 -1.73 -6.94 -14.36
CA TYR A 52 -0.59 -6.66 -13.49
C TYR A 52 -0.75 -7.32 -12.12
N LEU A 53 -1.88 -7.11 -11.48
CA LEU A 53 -2.20 -7.68 -10.16
C LEU A 53 -2.34 -9.20 -10.23
N GLY A 54 -2.92 -9.73 -11.32
CA GLY A 54 -3.07 -11.17 -11.55
C GLY A 54 -1.77 -11.93 -11.84
N LYS A 55 -0.69 -11.25 -12.27
CA LYS A 55 0.62 -11.90 -12.50
C LYS A 55 1.34 -12.34 -11.22
N MET A 56 0.88 -11.90 -10.07
CA MET A 56 1.48 -12.22 -8.77
C MET A 56 0.99 -13.56 -8.19
N GLN A 57 0.44 -14.45 -9.02
CA GLN A 57 -0.41 -15.60 -8.70
C GLN A 57 0.27 -16.85 -8.12
N ASN A 58 1.52 -16.89 -7.73
CA ASN A 58 2.13 -18.17 -7.34
C ASN A 58 2.20 -18.44 -5.83
N ASN A 59 1.75 -17.53 -4.99
CA ASN A 59 1.78 -17.66 -3.53
C ASN A 59 0.42 -17.31 -2.93
N GLU A 60 0.14 -17.85 -1.76
CA GLU A 60 -0.97 -17.36 -0.93
C GLU A 60 -0.53 -16.08 -0.22
N TYR A 61 -1.38 -15.05 -0.28
CA TYR A 61 -1.15 -13.75 0.34
C TYR A 61 -2.21 -13.45 1.39
N VAL A 62 -1.83 -12.69 2.39
CA VAL A 62 -2.74 -11.90 3.21
C VAL A 62 -2.61 -10.45 2.76
N ASN A 63 -3.71 -9.90 2.28
CA ASN A 63 -3.82 -8.54 1.81
C ASN A 63 -4.61 -7.72 2.82
N VAL A 64 -4.07 -6.59 3.24
CA VAL A 64 -4.81 -5.58 3.99
C VAL A 64 -5.14 -4.46 3.01
N ILE A 65 -6.42 -4.23 2.82
CA ILE A 65 -6.96 -3.29 1.84
C ILE A 65 -7.69 -2.19 2.60
N GLN A 66 -7.39 -0.95 2.28
CA GLN A 66 -8.04 0.19 2.90
C GLN A 66 -8.40 1.23 1.86
N SER A 67 -9.68 1.46 1.67
CA SER A 67 -10.19 2.51 0.82
C SER A 67 -10.12 3.86 1.52
N PHE A 68 -9.92 4.91 0.75
CA PHE A 68 -9.96 6.28 1.23
C PHE A 68 -10.73 7.16 0.25
N SER A 69 -11.31 8.24 0.77
CA SER A 69 -12.11 9.21 0.01
C SER A 69 -12.01 10.60 0.63
N GLY A 70 -12.39 11.62 -0.12
CA GLY A 70 -12.28 13.03 0.27
C GLY A 70 -11.78 13.85 -0.90
N ASP A 71 -10.79 14.71 -0.67
CA ASP A 71 -10.14 15.47 -1.75
C ASP A 71 -9.32 14.56 -2.69
N MET A 72 -9.00 13.37 -2.23
CA MET A 72 -8.40 12.28 -3.03
C MET A 72 -9.09 10.97 -2.65
N SER A 73 -9.39 10.15 -3.64
CA SER A 73 -10.00 8.83 -3.44
C SER A 73 -9.15 7.73 -4.06
N GLY A 74 -9.21 6.54 -3.46
CA GLY A 74 -8.43 5.40 -3.94
C GLY A 74 -8.35 4.28 -2.92
N ARG A 75 -7.35 3.42 -3.11
CA ARG A 75 -7.08 2.29 -2.22
C ARG A 75 -5.60 2.17 -1.90
N GLY A 76 -5.30 1.95 -0.63
CA GLY A 76 -4.01 1.45 -0.17
C GLY A 76 -4.09 -0.05 0.06
N ILE A 77 -3.06 -0.78 -0.32
CA ILE A 77 -2.96 -2.23 -0.13
C ILE A 77 -1.59 -2.54 0.44
N VAL A 78 -1.58 -3.33 1.51
CA VAL A 78 -0.36 -3.96 2.01
C VAL A 78 -0.51 -5.46 1.87
N SER A 79 0.37 -6.06 1.08
CA SER A 79 0.35 -7.48 0.75
C SER A 79 1.55 -8.18 1.35
N PHE A 80 1.30 -9.24 2.10
CA PHE A 80 2.32 -10.12 2.65
C PHE A 80 2.13 -11.53 2.10
N PRO A 81 3.20 -12.26 1.71
CA PRO A 81 3.11 -13.71 1.60
C PRO A 81 2.53 -14.28 2.91
N LEU A 82 1.70 -15.30 2.83
CA LEU A 82 1.00 -15.86 4.00
C LEU A 82 1.97 -16.22 5.14
N ILE A 83 3.12 -16.81 4.80
CA ILE A 83 4.18 -17.12 5.75
C ILE A 83 4.75 -15.85 6.41
N GLY A 84 4.95 -14.78 5.62
CA GLY A 84 5.40 -13.49 6.12
C GLY A 84 4.41 -12.86 7.09
N GLY A 85 3.12 -12.90 6.76
CA GLY A 85 2.04 -12.46 7.66
C GLY A 85 2.03 -13.21 8.99
N LYS A 86 2.15 -14.54 8.95
CA LYS A 86 2.29 -15.38 10.16
C LYS A 86 3.51 -15.00 11.00
N THR A 87 4.63 -14.71 10.35
CA THR A 87 5.88 -14.32 11.05
C THR A 87 5.75 -12.95 11.70
N ILE A 88 5.06 -11.99 11.04
CA ILE A 88 4.73 -10.68 11.64
C ILE A 88 3.89 -10.87 12.91
N ILE A 89 2.84 -11.68 12.83
CA ILE A 89 1.96 -11.99 13.96
C ILE A 89 2.77 -12.61 15.10
N SER A 90 3.58 -13.65 14.82
CA SER A 90 4.41 -14.30 15.83
C SER A 90 5.38 -13.31 16.50
N THR A 91 5.95 -12.39 15.73
CA THR A 91 6.86 -11.36 16.25
C THR A 91 6.14 -10.40 17.19
N LEU A 92 4.97 -9.90 16.78
CA LEU A 92 4.21 -8.90 17.55
C LEU A 92 3.54 -9.49 18.80
N MET A 93 3.12 -10.76 18.74
CA MET A 93 2.49 -11.46 19.87
C MET A 93 3.49 -12.22 20.75
N GLU A 94 4.78 -12.14 20.42
CA GLU A 94 5.85 -12.86 21.13
C GLU A 94 5.58 -14.37 21.25
N TYR A 95 5.01 -14.96 20.20
CA TYR A 95 4.77 -16.39 20.18
C TYR A 95 6.10 -17.18 20.21
N PRO A 96 6.16 -18.29 20.97
CA PRO A 96 7.33 -19.15 20.93
C PRO A 96 7.51 -19.77 19.54
N ASP A 97 8.75 -20.07 19.14
CA ASP A 97 9.10 -20.65 17.83
C ASP A 97 8.34 -21.96 17.49
N SER A 98 7.85 -22.65 18.51
CA SER A 98 7.03 -23.86 18.35
C SER A 98 5.55 -23.59 18.04
N CYS A 99 5.12 -22.33 18.09
CA CYS A 99 3.74 -21.92 17.82
C CYS A 99 3.64 -21.40 16.38
N GLU A 100 2.85 -22.08 15.57
CA GLU A 100 2.49 -21.57 14.25
C GLU A 100 1.15 -20.82 14.37
N PRO A 101 1.12 -19.47 14.17
CA PRO A 101 -0.12 -18.74 14.29
C PRO A 101 -1.10 -19.16 13.20
N ASP A 102 -2.37 -19.24 13.56
CA ASP A 102 -3.48 -19.31 12.64
C ASP A 102 -4.11 -17.93 12.54
N PHE A 103 -4.83 -17.61 11.45
CA PHE A 103 -5.50 -16.32 11.30
C PHE A 103 -6.88 -16.36 11.99
N GLY A 104 -6.87 -16.47 13.32
CA GLY A 104 -8.05 -16.25 14.16
C GLY A 104 -8.46 -14.79 14.20
N SER A 105 -9.46 -14.43 15.02
CA SER A 105 -9.95 -13.04 15.06
C SER A 105 -8.90 -12.05 15.55
N MET A 106 -8.12 -12.42 16.55
CA MET A 106 -7.07 -11.57 17.12
C MET A 106 -5.92 -11.34 16.15
N GLU A 107 -5.48 -12.39 15.46
CA GLU A 107 -4.40 -12.32 14.46
C GLU A 107 -4.84 -11.49 13.23
N ARG A 108 -6.11 -11.60 12.83
CA ARG A 108 -6.67 -10.76 11.77
C ARG A 108 -6.72 -9.28 12.18
N GLU A 109 -7.18 -8.98 13.38
CA GLU A 109 -7.19 -7.61 13.91
C GLU A 109 -5.76 -7.04 13.94
N LEU A 110 -4.78 -7.83 14.36
CA LEU A 110 -3.39 -7.40 14.43
C LEU A 110 -2.79 -7.10 13.04
N ILE A 111 -2.98 -8.00 12.07
CA ILE A 111 -2.46 -7.78 10.71
C ILE A 111 -3.20 -6.63 10.01
N ALA A 112 -4.49 -6.43 10.30
CA ALA A 112 -5.23 -5.26 9.84
C ALA A 112 -4.62 -3.97 10.38
N GLU A 113 -4.26 -3.94 11.66
CA GLU A 113 -3.62 -2.77 12.26
C GLU A 113 -2.24 -2.50 11.67
N VAL A 114 -1.46 -3.53 11.38
CA VAL A 114 -0.17 -3.39 10.66
C VAL A 114 -0.39 -2.71 9.31
N GLY A 115 -1.32 -3.20 8.51
CA GLY A 115 -1.64 -2.59 7.22
C GLY A 115 -2.17 -1.16 7.35
N ASN A 116 -3.08 -0.93 8.30
CA ASN A 116 -3.63 0.38 8.61
C ASN A 116 -2.53 1.42 8.92
N VAL A 117 -1.58 1.09 9.79
CA VAL A 117 -0.46 1.96 10.14
C VAL A 117 0.38 2.31 8.90
N ILE A 118 0.69 1.32 8.07
CA ILE A 118 1.49 1.50 6.85
C ILE A 118 0.73 2.37 5.85
N ILE A 119 -0.52 2.05 5.53
CA ILE A 119 -1.34 2.77 4.55
C ILE A 119 -1.56 4.21 4.99
N ASN A 120 -1.92 4.43 6.26
CA ASN A 120 -2.14 5.78 6.78
C ASN A 120 -0.84 6.61 6.78
N ALA A 121 0.31 6.03 7.05
CA ALA A 121 1.59 6.75 7.01
C ALA A 121 1.91 7.26 5.59
N VAL A 122 1.69 6.43 4.57
CA VAL A 122 1.87 6.84 3.17
C VAL A 122 0.85 7.91 2.78
N GLY A 123 -0.43 7.63 2.95
CA GLY A 123 -1.50 8.51 2.52
C GLY A 123 -1.51 9.84 3.26
N SER A 124 -1.32 9.84 4.58
CA SER A 124 -1.20 11.09 5.35
C SER A 124 0.00 11.93 4.92
N SER A 125 1.10 11.29 4.51
CA SER A 125 2.24 12.03 3.96
C SER A 125 1.90 12.73 2.66
N MET A 126 1.21 12.04 1.76
CA MET A 126 0.75 12.61 0.49
C MET A 126 -0.25 13.76 0.72
N CYS A 127 -1.23 13.54 1.61
CA CYS A 127 -2.22 14.55 1.96
C CYS A 127 -1.60 15.80 2.58
N ASN A 128 -0.64 15.63 3.50
CA ASN A 128 0.06 16.75 4.13
C ASN A 128 0.90 17.56 3.13
N MET A 129 1.53 16.91 2.16
CA MET A 129 2.28 17.61 1.11
C MET A 129 1.36 18.43 0.20
N ALA A 130 0.19 17.90 -0.10
CA ALA A 130 -0.78 18.51 -1.00
C ALA A 130 -1.77 19.47 -0.28
N GLU A 131 -1.71 19.57 1.04
CA GLU A 131 -2.66 20.32 1.87
C GLU A 131 -4.13 19.94 1.55
N ILE A 132 -4.40 18.62 1.56
CA ILE A 132 -5.72 18.02 1.29
C ILE A 132 -6.16 17.15 2.46
N GLU A 133 -7.48 16.93 2.54
CA GLU A 133 -8.10 16.07 3.55
C GLU A 133 -8.62 14.77 2.93
N THR A 134 -8.36 13.66 3.59
CA THR A 134 -8.78 12.33 3.15
C THR A 134 -9.26 11.51 4.35
N PHE A 135 -10.35 10.78 4.16
CA PHE A 135 -10.99 9.93 5.18
C PHE A 135 -10.74 8.47 4.82
N TYR A 136 -10.19 7.72 5.75
CA TYR A 136 -9.90 6.29 5.57
C TYR A 136 -11.06 5.45 6.11
N GLN A 137 -11.44 4.43 5.37
CA GLN A 137 -12.38 3.40 5.83
C GLN A 137 -11.66 2.39 6.73
N MET A 138 -12.43 1.51 7.36
CA MET A 138 -11.82 0.40 8.11
C MET A 138 -11.07 -0.54 7.14
N PRO A 139 -9.90 -1.05 7.54
CA PRO A 139 -9.17 -2.00 6.71
C PRO A 139 -9.93 -3.33 6.58
N GLU A 140 -9.90 -3.89 5.39
CA GLU A 140 -10.41 -5.22 5.07
C GLU A 140 -9.25 -6.19 4.88
N ILE A 141 -9.46 -7.47 5.20
CA ILE A 141 -8.44 -8.51 5.04
C ILE A 141 -8.94 -9.54 4.05
N GLU A 142 -8.15 -9.77 3.03
CA GLU A 142 -8.36 -10.83 2.05
C GLU A 142 -7.22 -11.84 2.06
N PHE A 143 -7.60 -13.11 1.97
CA PHE A 143 -6.68 -14.22 1.71
C PHE A 143 -6.87 -14.65 0.27
N SER A 144 -5.89 -14.42 -0.55
CA SER A 144 -6.02 -14.63 -2.00
C SER A 144 -4.70 -15.04 -2.63
N ASN A 145 -4.80 -15.74 -3.76
CA ASN A 145 -3.67 -15.97 -4.66
C ASN A 145 -3.42 -14.74 -5.56
N GLN A 146 -4.22 -13.69 -5.42
CA GLN A 146 -4.12 -12.42 -6.14
C GLN A 146 -4.01 -11.29 -5.13
N ILE A 147 -3.44 -10.16 -5.54
CA ILE A 147 -3.32 -9.01 -4.63
C ILE A 147 -4.67 -8.30 -4.49
N ILE A 148 -5.51 -8.27 -5.54
CA ILE A 148 -6.86 -7.66 -5.48
C ILE A 148 -7.72 -8.07 -6.68
N GLU A 149 -9.04 -8.00 -6.52
CA GLU A 149 -10.01 -7.99 -7.62
C GLU A 149 -10.46 -6.54 -7.90
N THR A 150 -10.60 -6.19 -9.17
CA THR A 150 -10.91 -4.82 -9.60
C THR A 150 -12.39 -4.61 -9.98
N ASP A 151 -13.28 -5.44 -9.48
CA ASP A 151 -14.70 -5.52 -9.84
C ASP A 151 -15.49 -4.19 -9.78
N ASN A 152 -14.97 -3.18 -9.09
CA ASN A 152 -15.65 -1.89 -8.91
C ASN A 152 -14.97 -0.73 -9.64
N GLU A 153 -14.02 -1.02 -10.52
CA GLU A 153 -13.25 0.00 -11.23
C GLU A 153 -13.89 0.36 -12.59
N SER A 154 -13.63 1.55 -13.10
CA SER A 154 -14.18 2.00 -14.38
C SER A 154 -13.20 1.76 -15.53
N ASP A 155 -13.69 1.18 -16.63
CA ASP A 155 -12.91 0.95 -17.86
C ASP A 155 -12.36 2.24 -18.50
N GLU A 156 -12.97 3.39 -18.20
CA GLU A 156 -12.59 4.68 -18.77
C GLU A 156 -11.44 5.37 -18.02
N ASN A 157 -11.09 4.88 -16.83
CA ASN A 157 -10.09 5.50 -15.99
C ASN A 157 -8.67 5.00 -16.31
N ILE A 158 -7.70 5.87 -16.11
CA ILE A 158 -6.29 5.52 -15.98
C ILE A 158 -5.96 5.50 -14.49
N TYR A 159 -5.33 4.42 -14.07
CA TYR A 159 -4.93 4.19 -12.67
C TYR A 159 -3.45 4.44 -12.52
N CYS A 160 -3.12 5.20 -11.50
CA CYS A 160 -1.76 5.40 -11.04
C CYS A 160 -1.50 4.44 -9.89
N VAL A 161 -0.45 3.63 -10.01
CA VAL A 161 -0.03 2.69 -8.97
C VAL A 161 1.36 3.09 -8.48
N GLY A 162 1.42 3.53 -7.23
CA GLY A 162 2.67 3.65 -6.49
C GLY A 162 2.98 2.31 -5.83
N GLU A 163 4.01 1.61 -6.28
CA GLU A 163 4.43 0.32 -5.73
C GLU A 163 5.75 0.44 -4.98
N GLY A 164 5.78 -0.04 -3.75
CA GLY A 164 7.00 -0.25 -2.98
C GLY A 164 7.09 -1.68 -2.48
N ALA A 165 8.31 -2.20 -2.32
CA ALA A 165 8.56 -3.44 -1.63
C ALA A 165 9.32 -3.15 -0.32
N PHE A 166 9.10 -3.98 0.68
CA PHE A 166 9.81 -3.91 1.94
C PHE A 166 10.31 -5.28 2.38
N ALA A 167 11.40 -5.28 3.12
CA ALA A 167 11.94 -6.45 3.79
C ALA A 167 12.23 -6.12 5.26
N VAL A 168 12.01 -7.07 6.16
CA VAL A 168 12.29 -6.92 7.59
C VAL A 168 13.63 -7.54 7.92
N GLU A 169 14.53 -6.78 8.53
CA GLU A 169 15.87 -7.27 8.85
C GLU A 169 15.86 -8.44 9.86
N GLY A 170 16.57 -9.49 9.54
CA GLY A 170 16.68 -10.69 10.38
C GLY A 170 15.47 -11.62 10.32
N ILE A 171 14.50 -11.34 9.47
CA ILE A 171 13.32 -12.17 9.24
C ILE A 171 13.12 -12.27 7.72
N ASP A 172 12.82 -13.46 7.22
CA ASP A 172 12.54 -13.71 5.81
C ASP A 172 11.10 -13.27 5.47
N ILE A 173 10.88 -11.96 5.55
CA ILE A 173 9.60 -11.32 5.18
C ILE A 173 9.86 -10.30 4.09
N GLU A 174 9.22 -10.50 2.97
CA GLU A 174 9.07 -9.51 1.92
C GLU A 174 7.59 -9.19 1.75
N GLY A 175 7.26 -7.93 1.53
CA GLY A 175 5.89 -7.50 1.28
C GLY A 175 5.83 -6.37 0.27
N LYS A 176 4.61 -6.05 -0.14
CA LYS A 176 4.35 -4.98 -1.10
C LYS A 176 3.39 -3.97 -0.53
N ILE A 177 3.61 -2.72 -0.89
CA ILE A 177 2.73 -1.60 -0.62
C ILE A 177 2.29 -1.06 -1.96
N LEU A 178 0.98 -0.97 -2.17
CA LEU A 178 0.39 -0.44 -3.39
C LEU A 178 -0.57 0.69 -3.03
N PHE A 179 -0.47 1.80 -3.76
CA PHE A 179 -1.45 2.86 -3.75
C PHE A 179 -2.05 2.99 -5.14
N ILE A 180 -3.36 2.77 -5.24
CA ILE A 180 -4.11 2.80 -6.49
C ILE A 180 -5.04 4.01 -6.45
N ILE A 181 -4.80 4.98 -7.33
CA ILE A 181 -5.51 6.24 -7.41
C ILE A 181 -5.79 6.53 -8.89
N THR A 182 -6.93 7.14 -9.22
CA THR A 182 -7.18 7.51 -10.61
C THR A 182 -6.27 8.65 -11.05
N TYR A 183 -5.89 8.66 -12.33
CA TYR A 183 -5.02 9.72 -12.86
C TYR A 183 -5.64 11.11 -12.73
N SER A 184 -6.96 11.24 -12.90
CA SER A 184 -7.66 12.51 -12.79
C SER A 184 -7.53 13.13 -11.40
N GLU A 185 -7.61 12.34 -10.35
CA GLU A 185 -7.43 12.80 -8.96
C GLU A 185 -5.97 13.20 -8.69
N ILE A 186 -5.02 12.36 -9.15
CA ILE A 186 -3.59 12.69 -9.07
C ILE A 186 -3.27 13.99 -9.82
N GLU A 187 -3.82 14.17 -11.01
CA GLU A 187 -3.59 15.38 -11.80
C GLU A 187 -4.11 16.63 -11.09
N ALA A 188 -5.28 16.57 -10.46
CA ALA A 188 -5.83 17.66 -9.68
C ALA A 188 -4.89 18.05 -8.50
N ILE A 189 -4.39 17.05 -7.76
CA ILE A 189 -3.46 17.25 -6.66
C ILE A 189 -2.15 17.89 -7.13
N ILE A 190 -1.57 17.39 -8.21
CA ILE A 190 -0.32 17.92 -8.75
C ILE A 190 -0.50 19.35 -9.26
N ASN A 191 -1.62 19.65 -9.92
CA ASN A 191 -1.92 21.01 -10.37
C ASN A 191 -2.04 21.98 -9.18
N LYS A 192 -2.70 21.54 -8.08
CA LYS A 192 -2.75 22.31 -6.84
C LYS A 192 -1.36 22.59 -6.28
N LEU A 193 -0.47 21.60 -6.26
CA LEU A 193 0.90 21.73 -5.75
C LEU A 193 1.77 22.65 -6.61
N LEU A 194 1.68 22.52 -7.94
CA LEU A 194 2.55 23.24 -8.86
C LEU A 194 2.05 24.67 -9.16
N TYR A 195 0.75 24.86 -9.23
CA TYR A 195 0.14 26.08 -9.77
C TYR A 195 -0.81 26.78 -8.77
N GLY A 196 -1.16 26.14 -7.66
CA GLY A 196 -2.05 26.68 -6.64
C GLY A 196 -3.53 26.74 -7.08
N GLU A 197 -3.91 25.89 -8.06
CA GLU A 197 -5.26 25.84 -8.65
C GLU A 197 -6.09 24.69 -8.07
#